data_d50a70b79d05672f4b69c0eb60196a4c
#
_entry.id   d50a70b79d05672f4b69c0eb60196a4c
#
_cell.length_a   1.000
_cell.length_b   1.000
_cell.length_c   1.000
_cell.angle_alpha   90.00
_cell.angle_beta   90.00
_cell.angle_gamma   90.00
#
_symmetry.space_group_name_H-M   'P 1'
#
loop_
_entity.id
_entity.type
_entity.pdbx_description
1 polymer ?
#
loop_
_entity_poly.entity_id
_entity_poly.type
_entity_poly.pdbx_seq_one_letter_code
_entity_poly.pdbx_strand_id
1 'polypeptide(L)'
;MERKVAELELGLFTSGYQRYPLEQAFEDASRFGYDYIELWGGYPHAYVEDLTARGVGEIDRLIQKYRMPVKCFTPEHNGYPFNYMAGDEFQWERSMVYLEKAIELTAAWGAPMMLFSAGHAGVSDDRT
;
A
#
# COMPACT_ATOMS: atom_id res chain seq x y z
N MET A 1 22.84 28.41 -18.84
CA MET A 1 21.78 27.36 -18.79
C MET A 1 21.64 26.90 -17.37
N GLU A 2 20.66 27.44 -16.66
CA GLU A 2 20.31 26.93 -15.33
C GLU A 2 19.70 25.55 -15.49
N ARG A 3 20.35 24.52 -14.93
CA ARG A 3 19.69 23.22 -14.74
C ARG A 3 18.58 23.42 -13.70
N LYS A 4 17.32 23.34 -14.11
CA LYS A 4 16.24 23.13 -13.17
C LYS A 4 16.54 21.85 -12.40
N VAL A 5 16.90 22.01 -11.15
CA VAL A 5 16.90 20.87 -10.22
C VAL A 5 15.43 20.44 -10.13
N ALA A 6 15.13 19.21 -10.52
CA ALA A 6 13.80 18.68 -10.34
C ALA A 6 13.44 18.81 -8.85
N GLU A 7 12.35 19.47 -8.54
CA GLU A 7 11.84 19.55 -7.19
C GLU A 7 11.53 18.15 -6.71
N LEU A 8 12.06 17.77 -5.55
CA LEU A 8 11.76 16.50 -4.92
C LEU A 8 10.35 16.53 -4.39
N GLU A 9 9.54 15.56 -4.79
CA GLU A 9 8.24 15.34 -4.19
C GLU A 9 8.40 14.58 -2.87
N LEU A 10 7.67 14.99 -1.85
CA LEU A 10 7.66 14.37 -0.53
C LEU A 10 6.36 13.61 -0.33
N GLY A 11 6.47 12.31 -0.06
CA GLY A 11 5.35 11.46 0.29
C GLY A 11 5.28 11.17 1.78
N LEU A 12 4.06 11.08 2.31
CA LEU A 12 3.81 10.61 3.66
C LEU A 12 3.36 9.15 3.61
N PHE A 13 4.13 8.26 4.24
CA PHE A 13 3.77 6.85 4.39
C PHE A 13 2.84 6.67 5.59
N THR A 14 1.64 6.14 5.37
CA THR A 14 0.61 6.07 6.41
C THR A 14 0.84 5.00 7.48
N SER A 15 1.89 4.18 7.36
CA SER A 15 2.21 3.15 8.36
C SER A 15 2.46 3.70 9.76
N GLY A 16 2.91 4.93 9.88
CA GLY A 16 3.08 5.62 11.16
C GLY A 16 1.76 5.94 11.89
N TYR A 17 0.64 5.86 11.18
CA TYR A 17 -0.70 6.23 11.68
C TYR A 17 -1.56 5.02 12.05
N GLN A 18 -1.00 3.86 12.28
CA GLN A 18 -1.75 2.61 12.54
C GLN A 18 -2.73 2.69 13.72
N ARG A 19 -2.49 3.60 14.66
CA ARG A 19 -3.35 3.81 15.84
C ARG A 19 -4.24 5.04 15.76
N TYR A 20 -4.27 5.67 14.60
CA TYR A 20 -5.08 6.86 14.32
C TYR A 20 -6.02 6.58 13.15
N PRO A 21 -7.12 7.31 13.01
CA PRO A 21 -7.93 7.26 11.79
C PRO A 21 -7.06 7.58 10.57
N LEU A 22 -7.31 6.92 9.44
CA LEU A 22 -6.58 7.20 8.20
C LEU A 22 -6.67 8.67 7.79
N GLU A 23 -7.81 9.30 8.05
CA GLU A 23 -8.03 10.73 7.78
C GLU A 23 -6.98 11.63 8.42
N GLN A 24 -6.47 11.27 9.61
CA GLN A 24 -5.42 12.04 10.27
C GLN A 24 -4.13 12.11 9.43
N ALA A 25 -3.77 11.01 8.76
CA ALA A 25 -2.62 11.00 7.88
C ALA A 25 -2.79 11.93 6.67
N PHE A 26 -3.98 11.95 6.08
CA PHE A 26 -4.31 12.85 4.96
C PHE A 26 -4.33 14.32 5.40
N GLU A 27 -4.91 14.60 6.57
CA GLU A 27 -4.95 15.96 7.14
C GLU A 27 -3.53 16.46 7.41
N ASP A 28 -2.69 15.66 8.07
CA ASP A 28 -1.31 16.03 8.37
C ASP A 28 -0.47 16.18 7.09
N ALA A 29 -0.64 15.30 6.11
CA ALA A 29 0.04 15.43 4.83
C ALA A 29 -0.30 16.75 4.14
N SER A 30 -1.57 17.13 4.11
CA SER A 30 -2.01 18.40 3.55
C SER A 30 -1.49 19.60 4.36
N ARG A 31 -1.56 19.51 5.68
CA ARG A 31 -1.15 20.57 6.60
C ARG A 31 0.34 20.86 6.54
N PHE A 32 1.16 19.82 6.42
CA PHE A 32 2.63 19.94 6.44
C PHE A 32 3.27 20.02 5.05
N GLY A 33 2.46 20.10 4.00
CA GLY A 33 2.94 20.35 2.65
C GLY A 33 3.58 19.13 1.97
N TYR A 34 3.12 17.93 2.28
CA TYR A 34 3.46 16.74 1.51
C TYR A 34 2.78 16.77 0.14
N ASP A 35 3.40 16.14 -0.84
CA ASP A 35 2.92 16.12 -2.21
C ASP A 35 2.01 14.92 -2.51
N TYR A 36 2.18 13.83 -1.77
CA TYR A 36 1.40 12.60 -1.98
C TYR A 36 1.36 11.70 -0.74
N ILE A 37 0.47 10.75 -0.80
CA ILE A 37 0.38 9.64 0.17
C ILE A 37 0.99 8.37 -0.43
N GLU A 38 1.86 7.71 0.32
CA GLU A 38 2.12 6.29 0.21
C GLU A 38 1.18 5.58 1.18
N LEU A 39 0.21 4.84 0.62
CA LEU A 39 -0.83 4.22 1.40
C LEU A 39 -0.38 2.85 1.90
N TRP A 40 -0.32 2.69 3.21
CA TRP A 40 -0.07 1.39 3.84
C TRP A 40 -1.32 0.52 3.81
N GLY A 41 -1.21 -0.67 3.26
CA GLY A 41 -2.29 -1.62 3.05
C GLY A 41 -2.56 -2.55 4.23
N GLY A 42 -2.31 -2.10 5.45
CA GLY A 42 -2.58 -2.86 6.66
C GLY A 42 -3.89 -2.47 7.35
N TYR A 43 -4.32 -3.34 8.27
CA TYR A 43 -5.46 -3.05 9.14
C TYR A 43 -5.07 -1.97 10.18
N PRO A 44 -5.93 -0.98 10.48
CA PRO A 44 -7.33 -0.86 10.05
C PRO A 44 -7.55 -0.03 8.78
N HIS A 45 -6.52 0.46 8.12
CA HIS A 45 -6.64 1.52 7.12
C HIS A 45 -7.04 1.03 5.74
N ALA A 46 -6.23 0.16 5.14
CA ALA A 46 -6.36 -0.17 3.74
C ALA A 46 -6.00 -1.63 3.43
N TYR A 47 -6.36 -2.54 4.33
CA TYR A 47 -6.11 -3.96 4.10
C TYR A 47 -6.92 -4.45 2.89
N VAL A 48 -6.24 -5.12 1.97
CA VAL A 48 -6.79 -5.47 0.64
C VAL A 48 -8.12 -6.23 0.73
N GLU A 49 -8.20 -7.22 1.61
CA GLU A 49 -9.43 -8.02 1.75
C GLU A 49 -10.58 -7.20 2.35
N ASP A 50 -10.29 -6.28 3.27
CA ASP A 50 -11.30 -5.36 3.82
C ASP A 50 -11.82 -4.40 2.77
N LEU A 51 -10.94 -3.83 1.94
CA LEU A 51 -11.32 -2.93 0.86
C LEU A 51 -12.11 -3.66 -0.23
N THR A 52 -11.78 -4.92 -0.50
CA THR A 52 -12.54 -5.75 -1.44
C THR A 52 -13.97 -5.97 -0.95
N ALA A 53 -14.14 -6.14 0.36
CA ALA A 53 -15.46 -6.37 0.96
C ALA A 53 -16.27 -5.09 1.16
N ARG A 54 -15.63 -3.98 1.52
CA ARG A 54 -16.29 -2.71 1.91
C ARG A 54 -16.30 -1.65 0.82
N GLY A 55 -15.39 -1.77 -0.16
CA GLY A 55 -15.14 -0.76 -1.18
C GLY A 55 -14.10 0.29 -0.76
N VAL A 56 -13.76 1.14 -1.70
CA VAL A 56 -12.69 2.15 -1.56
C VAL A 56 -13.21 3.57 -1.34
N GLY A 57 -14.49 3.72 -1.11
CA GLY A 57 -15.16 5.04 -1.06
C GLY A 57 -14.59 5.99 -0.01
N GLU A 58 -14.13 5.49 1.13
CA GLU A 58 -13.50 6.32 2.16
C GLU A 58 -12.18 6.90 1.67
N ILE A 59 -11.34 6.09 1.05
CA ILE A 59 -10.05 6.54 0.53
C ILE A 59 -10.25 7.55 -0.60
N ASP A 60 -11.17 7.29 -1.52
CA ASP A 60 -11.53 8.23 -2.58
C ASP A 60 -12.01 9.57 -2.00
N ARG A 61 -12.83 9.52 -0.96
CA ARG A 61 -13.29 10.71 -0.25
C ARG A 61 -12.12 11.51 0.34
N LEU A 62 -11.16 10.84 0.95
CA LEU A 62 -9.99 11.49 1.56
C LEU A 62 -9.08 12.12 0.50
N ILE A 63 -8.83 11.41 -0.60
CA ILE A 63 -8.06 11.94 -1.74
C ILE A 63 -8.68 13.25 -2.22
N GLN A 64 -9.99 13.27 -2.42
CA GLN A 64 -10.72 14.44 -2.91
C GLN A 64 -10.76 15.56 -1.88
N LYS A 65 -11.09 15.24 -0.62
CA LYS A 65 -11.22 16.22 0.47
C LYS A 65 -9.93 17.00 0.69
N TYR A 66 -8.81 16.31 0.73
CA TYR A 66 -7.50 16.89 1.02
C TYR A 66 -6.69 17.23 -0.23
N ARG A 67 -7.19 16.92 -1.42
CA ARG A 67 -6.48 17.04 -2.70
C ARG A 67 -5.09 16.40 -2.64
N MET A 68 -5.03 15.26 -1.99
CA MET A 68 -3.81 14.54 -1.70
C MET A 68 -3.83 13.21 -2.45
N PRO A 69 -3.07 13.07 -3.56
CA PRO A 69 -3.10 11.84 -4.35
C PRO A 69 -2.40 10.69 -3.62
N VAL A 70 -2.87 9.48 -3.83
CA VAL A 70 -2.13 8.26 -3.52
C VAL A 70 -1.26 7.93 -4.71
N LYS A 71 0.07 7.98 -4.56
CA LYS A 71 1.01 7.65 -5.63
C LYS A 71 1.70 6.31 -5.48
N CYS A 72 1.66 5.75 -4.29
CA CYS A 72 2.18 4.41 -4.02
C CYS A 72 1.25 3.66 -3.07
N PHE A 73 0.99 2.40 -3.37
CA PHE A 73 0.29 1.48 -2.47
C PHE A 73 1.25 0.39 -2.01
N THR A 74 1.31 0.18 -0.69
CA THR A 74 2.15 -0.84 -0.06
C THR A 74 1.26 -1.82 0.69
N PRO A 75 0.75 -2.87 0.01
CA PRO A 75 -0.11 -3.85 0.65
C PRO A 75 0.63 -4.65 1.71
N GLU A 76 -0.06 -5.00 2.79
CA GLU A 76 0.47 -5.87 3.84
C GLU A 76 0.39 -7.33 3.38
N HIS A 77 1.53 -7.96 3.15
CA HIS A 77 1.62 -9.34 2.64
C HIS A 77 2.92 -10.06 3.03
N ASN A 78 3.58 -9.59 4.09
CA ASN A 78 4.88 -10.14 4.52
C ASN A 78 4.76 -11.34 5.46
N GLY A 79 3.56 -11.71 5.85
CA GLY A 79 3.29 -12.80 6.78
C GLY A 79 2.31 -13.82 6.21
N TYR A 80 2.20 -14.95 6.91
CA TYR A 80 1.21 -15.96 6.58
C TYR A 80 -0.19 -15.33 6.42
N PRO A 81 -0.98 -15.71 5.40
CA PRO A 81 -0.76 -16.84 4.48
C PRO A 81 -0.04 -16.49 3.17
N PHE A 82 0.52 -15.31 3.02
CA PHE A 82 1.07 -14.82 1.76
C PHE A 82 2.57 -15.12 1.64
N ASN A 83 2.96 -15.70 0.53
CA ASN A 83 4.36 -15.90 0.16
C ASN A 83 4.44 -16.19 -1.35
N TYR A 84 5.23 -15.41 -2.08
CA TYR A 84 5.39 -15.54 -3.54
C TYR A 84 6.61 -16.35 -3.94
N MET A 85 7.46 -16.73 -2.99
CA MET A 85 8.71 -17.44 -3.24
C MET A 85 8.65 -18.92 -2.87
N ALA A 86 7.94 -19.25 -1.82
CA ALA A 86 7.88 -20.58 -1.26
C ALA A 86 6.50 -20.84 -0.65
N GLY A 87 6.28 -22.06 -0.24
CA GLY A 87 5.02 -22.49 0.33
C GLY A 87 4.39 -23.60 -0.49
N ASP A 88 3.24 -24.09 -0.04
CA ASP A 88 2.46 -25.04 -0.78
C ASP A 88 1.60 -24.36 -1.88
N GLU A 89 0.97 -25.17 -2.73
CA GLU A 89 0.13 -24.70 -3.82
C GLU A 89 -1.02 -23.79 -3.33
N PHE A 90 -1.64 -24.16 -2.21
CA PHE A 90 -2.73 -23.38 -1.62
C PHE A 90 -2.26 -21.98 -1.18
N GLN A 91 -1.11 -21.91 -0.54
CA GLN A 91 -0.52 -20.64 -0.11
C GLN A 91 -0.15 -19.77 -1.31
N TRP A 92 0.42 -20.37 -2.34
CA TRP A 92 0.78 -19.66 -3.58
C TRP A 92 -0.46 -19.10 -4.30
N GLU A 93 -1.49 -19.92 -4.49
CA GLU A 93 -2.74 -19.48 -5.12
C GLU A 93 -3.38 -18.32 -4.36
N ARG A 94 -3.43 -18.41 -3.04
CA ARG A 94 -3.96 -17.34 -2.19
C ARG A 94 -3.15 -16.06 -2.31
N SER A 95 -1.83 -16.17 -2.38
CA SER A 95 -0.93 -15.03 -2.58
C SER A 95 -1.17 -14.35 -3.93
N MET A 96 -1.39 -15.12 -4.99
CA MET A 96 -1.67 -14.56 -6.33
C MET A 96 -3.01 -13.84 -6.37
N VAL A 97 -4.05 -14.40 -5.80
CA VAL A 97 -5.36 -13.73 -5.70
C VAL A 97 -5.27 -12.41 -4.93
N TYR A 98 -4.52 -12.40 -3.84
CA TYR A 98 -4.28 -11.19 -3.06
C TYR A 98 -3.52 -10.12 -3.86
N LEU A 99 -2.48 -10.53 -4.57
CA LEU A 99 -1.67 -9.64 -5.40
C LEU A 99 -2.50 -9.01 -6.52
N GLU A 100 -3.30 -9.79 -7.22
CA GLU A 100 -4.19 -9.30 -8.28
C GLU A 100 -5.13 -8.21 -7.75
N LYS A 101 -5.76 -8.44 -6.60
CA LYS A 101 -6.62 -7.45 -5.95
C LYS A 101 -5.86 -6.19 -5.54
N ALA A 102 -4.64 -6.34 -5.03
CA ALA A 102 -3.80 -5.20 -4.67
C ALA A 102 -3.45 -4.35 -5.90
N ILE A 103 -3.18 -4.98 -7.04
CA ILE A 103 -2.92 -4.29 -8.32
C ILE A 103 -4.18 -3.54 -8.79
N GLU A 104 -5.34 -4.17 -8.73
CA GLU A 104 -6.62 -3.55 -9.11
C GLU A 104 -6.92 -2.31 -8.25
N LEU A 105 -6.72 -2.39 -6.95
CA LEU A 105 -6.90 -1.27 -6.03
C LEU A 105 -5.92 -0.13 -6.32
N THR A 106 -4.66 -0.46 -6.56
CA THR A 106 -3.63 0.51 -6.92
C THR A 106 -4.02 1.28 -8.18
N ALA A 107 -4.48 0.57 -9.19
CA ALA A 107 -4.95 1.16 -10.45
C ALA A 107 -6.21 2.01 -10.26
N ALA A 108 -7.14 1.59 -9.40
CA ALA A 108 -8.38 2.32 -9.13
C ALA A 108 -8.14 3.71 -8.54
N TRP A 109 -7.08 3.90 -7.75
CA TRP A 109 -6.68 5.22 -7.25
C TRP A 109 -5.83 6.03 -8.21
N GLY A 110 -5.48 5.48 -9.37
CA GLY A 110 -4.55 6.10 -10.32
C GLY A 110 -3.11 6.17 -9.80
N ALA A 111 -2.77 5.34 -8.81
CA ALA A 111 -1.42 5.29 -8.26
C ALA A 111 -0.46 4.65 -9.27
N PRO A 112 0.65 5.31 -9.61
CA PRO A 112 1.59 4.79 -10.60
C PRO A 112 2.48 3.67 -10.08
N MET A 113 2.50 3.45 -8.76
CA MET A 113 3.41 2.51 -8.12
C MET A 113 2.71 1.65 -7.09
N MET A 114 3.17 0.41 -6.98
CA MET A 114 2.88 -0.49 -5.86
C MET A 114 4.19 -1.07 -5.36
N LEU A 115 4.43 -0.97 -4.07
CA LEU A 115 5.54 -1.65 -3.42
C LEU A 115 5.07 -3.01 -2.95
N PHE A 116 5.78 -4.07 -3.31
CA PHE A 116 5.50 -5.37 -2.76
C PHE A 116 6.76 -6.17 -2.49
N SER A 117 6.69 -7.11 -1.54
CA SER A 117 7.77 -8.03 -1.21
C SER A 117 7.59 -9.33 -1.97
N ALA A 118 8.68 -9.86 -2.51
CA ALA A 118 8.65 -11.16 -3.17
C ALA A 118 8.32 -12.33 -2.22
N GLY A 119 8.44 -12.12 -0.92
CA GLY A 119 8.23 -13.12 0.11
C GLY A 119 9.52 -13.55 0.79
N HIS A 120 9.53 -14.75 1.34
CA HIS A 120 10.68 -15.32 2.02
C HIS A 120 10.81 -16.81 1.68
N ALA A 121 12.00 -17.35 1.89
CA ALA A 121 12.31 -18.75 1.53
C ALA A 121 11.57 -19.80 2.40
N GLY A 122 10.87 -19.36 3.43
CA GLY A 122 10.19 -20.26 4.37
C GLY A 122 11.16 -20.93 5.35
N VAL A 123 10.67 -21.96 6.01
CA VAL A 123 11.49 -22.82 6.84
C VAL A 123 12.04 -23.94 5.94
N SER A 124 13.34 -23.92 5.69
CA SER A 124 14.03 -25.00 4.99
C SER A 124 14.68 -25.93 6.02
N ASP A 125 14.44 -27.23 5.90
CA ASP A 125 15.16 -28.24 6.68
C ASP A 125 16.60 -28.44 6.18
N ASP A 126 16.93 -27.95 5.00
CA ASP A 126 18.26 -27.99 4.42
C ASP A 126 19.07 -26.75 4.86
N ARG A 127 19.64 -26.85 6.04
CA ARG A 127 20.71 -25.98 6.49
C ARG A 127 22.06 -26.47 5.95
N THR A 128 22.21 -26.43 4.67
CA THR A 128 23.51 -26.65 4.03
C THR A 128 24.07 -25.34 3.54
#